data_d6b4a6c641969ca9a0b7976ef40c0c0b
#
_entry.id   d6b4a6c641969ca9a0b7976ef40c0c0b
#
_cell.length_a   1.000
_cell.length_b   1.000
_cell.length_c   1.000
_cell.angle_alpha   90.00
_cell.angle_beta   90.00
_cell.angle_gamma   90.00
#
_symmetry.space_group_name_H-M   'P 1'
#
loop_
_entity.id
_entity.type
_entity.pdbx_description
1 polymer ?
#
loop_
_entity_poly.entity_id
_entity_poly.type
_entity_poly.pdbx_seq_one_letter_code
_entity_poly.pdbx_strand_id
1 'polypeptide(L)'
;MKKILLPRLTAAACSLTLLLVPAARALTPEQAGSLLQQFYVDSVPEAVLNQPSISDMIEALGDPYTQYFTPEEYQRFNASMSDASLVGIGVVFTVTEEGLLLDRVLDASPALEAGLRGGDLILQVDGHSVLGQDSNTVTGWIQGKEGTQVKLVYRRDGQEATAVLTRKMIVIPATTTELLDGHIGYIRCTTFGNETVGHFREGITAYKDQATAWIVDLRSNTGGVTEAATEAAGLFTGVGEMAYLRDGEGEYGAYYHKEESLTLYPVIVLVDSYTASASEIFASAIRDRGAGIVVGTRTFGKGVAQSVLDEDSMPDFFADGDAIKITSHRFYSPAGNTTDQVGVIPDLLVDPSYTADIAYLLAGADPKGNNQNTLRLDLDWQWYIDLSTAAGTDYRDAFQALLNAVPDNKDLWLSNGSGGWTRSSASAVA
;
A
#
# COMPACT_ATOMS: atom_id res chain seq x y z
N MET A 1 2.86 -13.17 22.57
CA MET A 1 1.70 -13.86 21.96
C MET A 1 0.68 -14.16 23.04
N LYS A 2 -0.28 -13.28 23.24
CA LYS A 2 -1.53 -13.64 23.90
C LYS A 2 -2.50 -13.95 22.77
N LYS A 3 -2.74 -15.25 22.56
CA LYS A 3 -3.89 -15.71 21.76
C LYS A 3 -5.13 -15.12 22.45
N ILE A 4 -5.96 -14.43 21.68
CA ILE A 4 -7.30 -14.07 22.12
C ILE A 4 -8.00 -15.41 22.37
N LEU A 5 -8.22 -15.75 23.66
CA LEU A 5 -8.99 -16.90 24.06
C LEU A 5 -10.48 -16.50 23.95
N LEU A 6 -11.14 -17.00 22.94
CA LEU A 6 -12.61 -17.04 22.92
C LEU A 6 -13.12 -17.83 24.14
N PRO A 7 -14.20 -17.38 24.79
CA PRO A 7 -14.76 -18.09 25.93
C PRO A 7 -15.24 -19.49 25.54
N ARG A 8 -14.77 -20.50 26.26
CA ARG A 8 -15.23 -21.87 26.11
C ARG A 8 -16.66 -21.97 26.59
N LEU A 9 -17.60 -22.21 25.69
CA LEU A 9 -18.94 -22.69 26.04
C LEU A 9 -18.83 -24.15 26.55
N THR A 10 -19.21 -24.38 27.78
CA THR A 10 -19.37 -25.71 28.36
C THR A 10 -20.61 -26.36 27.78
N ALA A 11 -20.41 -27.34 26.91
CA ALA A 11 -21.49 -28.19 26.40
C ALA A 11 -21.90 -29.21 27.46
N ALA A 12 -23.17 -29.19 27.85
CA ALA A 12 -23.81 -30.28 28.58
C ALA A 12 -24.11 -31.43 27.62
N ALA A 13 -23.57 -32.60 27.91
CA ALA A 13 -23.73 -33.81 27.15
C ALA A 13 -25.18 -34.32 27.16
N CYS A 14 -25.76 -34.51 25.96
CA CYS A 14 -26.80 -35.50 25.71
C CYS A 14 -26.41 -36.34 24.50
N SER A 15 -26.08 -37.59 24.78
CA SER A 15 -25.71 -38.60 23.78
C SER A 15 -26.92 -39.03 22.96
N LEU A 16 -26.87 -38.85 21.63
CA LEU A 16 -27.53 -39.76 20.70
C LEU A 16 -26.74 -39.77 19.38
N THR A 17 -26.06 -40.88 19.17
CA THR A 17 -25.29 -41.18 17.96
C THR A 17 -26.20 -41.42 16.79
N LEU A 18 -26.16 -40.53 15.81
CA LEU A 18 -26.33 -40.85 14.40
C LEU A 18 -25.20 -40.17 13.64
N LEU A 19 -24.26 -40.96 13.13
CA LEU A 19 -23.27 -40.54 12.14
C LEU A 19 -23.99 -40.20 10.82
N LEU A 20 -24.56 -39.01 10.74
CA LEU A 20 -24.81 -38.34 9.47
C LEU A 20 -23.56 -37.48 9.22
N VAL A 21 -22.76 -37.89 8.23
CA VAL A 21 -21.78 -36.98 7.62
C VAL A 21 -22.61 -35.80 7.14
N PRO A 22 -22.46 -34.58 7.69
CA PRO A 22 -23.17 -33.45 7.13
C PRO A 22 -22.62 -33.25 5.73
N ALA A 23 -23.51 -33.30 4.74
CA ALA A 23 -23.17 -32.76 3.43
C ALA A 23 -22.71 -31.31 3.66
N ALA A 24 -21.53 -30.98 3.16
CA ALA A 24 -21.01 -29.64 3.12
C ALA A 24 -22.13 -28.69 2.69
N ARG A 25 -22.37 -27.66 3.47
CA ARG A 25 -23.49 -26.72 3.24
C ARG A 25 -22.94 -25.32 3.21
N ALA A 26 -23.17 -24.61 2.11
CA ALA A 26 -23.00 -23.17 2.05
C ALA A 26 -23.74 -22.48 3.22
N LEU A 27 -23.22 -21.34 3.67
CA LEU A 27 -23.80 -20.54 4.76
C LEU A 27 -25.29 -20.30 4.52
N THR A 28 -26.12 -20.56 5.53
CA THR A 28 -27.57 -20.29 5.43
C THR A 28 -27.90 -18.85 5.82
N PRO A 29 -29.05 -18.29 5.38
CA PRO A 29 -29.48 -16.95 5.80
C PRO A 29 -29.59 -16.79 7.33
N GLU A 30 -30.08 -17.79 8.07
CA GLU A 30 -30.17 -17.75 9.51
C GLU A 30 -28.79 -17.71 10.19
N GLN A 31 -27.83 -18.47 9.66
CA GLN A 31 -26.46 -18.45 10.12
C GLN A 31 -25.79 -17.10 9.82
N ALA A 32 -25.96 -16.56 8.61
CA ALA A 32 -25.46 -15.24 8.24
C ALA A 32 -26.02 -14.13 9.14
N GLY A 33 -27.33 -14.18 9.41
CA GLY A 33 -27.97 -13.25 10.34
C GLY A 33 -27.40 -13.32 11.77
N SER A 34 -27.09 -14.54 12.23
CA SER A 34 -26.44 -14.72 13.56
C SER A 34 -25.02 -14.15 13.58
N LEU A 35 -24.25 -14.34 12.50
CA LEU A 35 -22.90 -13.77 12.38
C LEU A 35 -22.95 -12.24 12.30
N LEU A 36 -23.89 -11.67 11.55
CA LEU A 36 -24.08 -10.22 11.52
C LEU A 36 -24.44 -9.65 12.90
N GLN A 37 -25.36 -10.30 13.65
CA GLN A 37 -25.71 -9.87 15.01
C GLN A 37 -24.52 -9.91 15.97
N GLN A 38 -23.64 -10.90 15.82
CA GLN A 38 -22.52 -11.11 16.72
C GLN A 38 -21.32 -10.23 16.39
N PHE A 39 -21.04 -10.00 15.12
CA PHE A 39 -19.76 -9.42 14.66
C PHE A 39 -19.88 -8.03 14.03
N TYR A 40 -21.08 -7.63 13.58
CA TYR A 40 -21.19 -6.31 12.95
C TYR A 40 -20.97 -5.19 13.98
N VAL A 41 -20.25 -4.15 13.57
CA VAL A 41 -19.79 -3.06 14.44
C VAL A 41 -20.92 -2.21 15.04
N ASP A 42 -22.10 -2.23 14.44
CA ASP A 42 -23.29 -1.54 14.90
C ASP A 42 -24.45 -2.54 15.15
N SER A 43 -25.52 -2.09 15.80
CA SER A 43 -26.71 -2.90 15.95
C SER A 43 -27.38 -3.18 14.61
N VAL A 44 -27.65 -4.46 14.33
CA VAL A 44 -28.31 -4.88 13.07
C VAL A 44 -29.83 -4.81 13.28
N PRO A 45 -30.57 -4.02 12.45
CA PRO A 45 -32.02 -3.95 12.54
C PRO A 45 -32.69 -5.31 12.25
N GLU A 46 -33.78 -5.62 12.95
CA GLU A 46 -34.54 -6.87 12.73
C GLU A 46 -35.04 -7.01 11.27
N ALA A 47 -35.34 -5.89 10.63
CA ALA A 47 -35.74 -5.86 9.23
C ALA A 47 -34.65 -6.37 8.26
N VAL A 48 -33.36 -6.20 8.62
CA VAL A 48 -32.23 -6.76 7.87
C VAL A 48 -32.16 -8.27 8.08
N LEU A 49 -32.27 -8.72 9.32
CA LEU A 49 -32.15 -10.13 9.69
C LEU A 49 -33.28 -11.01 9.11
N ASN A 50 -34.44 -10.42 8.84
CA ASN A 50 -35.61 -11.12 8.29
C ASN A 50 -35.61 -11.17 6.74
N GLN A 51 -34.52 -10.78 6.09
CA GLN A 51 -34.43 -10.88 4.62
C GLN A 51 -34.32 -12.34 4.15
N PRO A 52 -34.85 -12.68 2.95
CA PRO A 52 -34.96 -14.06 2.50
C PRO A 52 -33.63 -14.68 2.05
N SER A 53 -32.61 -13.89 1.76
CA SER A 53 -31.30 -14.35 1.33
C SER A 53 -30.16 -13.55 1.96
N ILE A 54 -28.94 -14.11 1.95
CA ILE A 54 -27.73 -13.41 2.42
C ILE A 54 -27.48 -12.14 1.59
N SER A 55 -27.68 -12.20 0.27
CA SER A 55 -27.52 -11.04 -0.59
C SER A 55 -28.48 -9.90 -0.23
N ASP A 56 -29.75 -10.23 0.00
CA ASP A 56 -30.76 -9.23 0.39
C ASP A 56 -30.47 -8.67 1.80
N MET A 57 -29.93 -9.49 2.72
CA MET A 57 -29.47 -9.02 4.04
C MET A 57 -28.35 -7.98 3.92
N ILE A 58 -27.33 -8.29 3.13
CA ILE A 58 -26.17 -7.40 2.93
C ILE A 58 -26.62 -6.11 2.23
N GLU A 59 -27.49 -6.19 1.23
CA GLU A 59 -28.05 -5.01 0.56
C GLU A 59 -28.87 -4.15 1.55
N ALA A 60 -29.74 -4.79 2.34
CA ALA A 60 -30.55 -4.09 3.36
C ALA A 60 -29.72 -3.51 4.51
N LEU A 61 -28.56 -4.08 4.82
CA LEU A 61 -27.60 -3.54 5.80
C LEU A 61 -27.05 -2.18 5.35
N GLY A 62 -26.88 -1.99 4.05
CA GLY A 62 -26.40 -0.73 3.46
C GLY A 62 -24.92 -0.42 3.73
N ASP A 63 -24.16 -1.40 4.21
CA ASP A 63 -22.72 -1.29 4.42
C ASP A 63 -21.96 -1.73 3.16
N PRO A 64 -21.21 -0.83 2.49
CA PRO A 64 -20.52 -1.16 1.25
C PRO A 64 -19.32 -2.10 1.44
N TYR A 65 -18.95 -2.42 2.68
CA TYR A 65 -17.76 -3.20 3.00
C TYR A 65 -18.07 -4.63 3.45
N THR A 66 -19.26 -4.88 3.99
CA THR A 66 -19.73 -6.23 4.34
C THR A 66 -20.10 -6.99 3.06
N GLN A 67 -19.60 -8.22 2.92
CA GLN A 67 -19.76 -9.00 1.69
C GLN A 67 -19.74 -10.50 1.99
N TYR A 68 -20.63 -11.26 1.35
CA TYR A 68 -20.54 -12.71 1.27
C TYR A 68 -19.77 -13.10 0.01
N PHE A 69 -18.90 -14.09 0.11
CA PHE A 69 -18.11 -14.63 -0.97
C PHE A 69 -18.51 -16.08 -1.26
N THR A 70 -18.81 -16.39 -2.51
CA THR A 70 -18.75 -17.77 -3.00
C THR A 70 -17.31 -18.29 -2.94
N PRO A 71 -17.09 -19.62 -3.03
CA PRO A 71 -15.73 -20.18 -3.03
C PRO A 71 -14.79 -19.55 -4.06
N GLU A 72 -15.29 -19.32 -5.29
CA GLU A 72 -14.50 -18.71 -6.36
C GLU A 72 -14.20 -17.22 -6.09
N GLU A 73 -15.13 -16.50 -5.49
CA GLU A 73 -14.93 -15.10 -5.10
C GLU A 73 -13.95 -14.98 -3.95
N TYR A 74 -14.04 -15.89 -2.97
CA TYR A 74 -13.11 -15.91 -1.85
C TYR A 74 -11.67 -16.24 -2.28
N GLN A 75 -11.50 -17.21 -3.19
CA GLN A 75 -10.20 -17.49 -3.79
C GLN A 75 -9.62 -16.26 -4.50
N ARG A 76 -10.43 -15.52 -5.28
CA ARG A 76 -9.98 -14.27 -5.94
C ARG A 76 -9.65 -13.18 -4.94
N PHE A 77 -10.45 -13.04 -3.89
CA PHE A 77 -10.17 -12.09 -2.81
C PHE A 77 -8.83 -12.42 -2.12
N ASN A 78 -8.59 -13.67 -1.73
CA ASN A 78 -7.34 -14.09 -1.10
C ASN A 78 -6.14 -13.91 -2.03
N ALA A 79 -6.29 -14.22 -3.32
CA ALA A 79 -5.25 -13.98 -4.31
C ALA A 79 -4.91 -12.48 -4.46
N SER A 80 -5.87 -11.59 -4.27
CA SER A 80 -5.64 -10.14 -4.32
C SER A 80 -4.87 -9.58 -3.11
N MET A 81 -4.74 -10.38 -2.04
CA MET A 81 -3.96 -10.01 -0.84
C MET A 81 -2.50 -10.47 -0.92
N SER A 82 -2.08 -11.07 -2.00
CA SER A 82 -0.69 -11.46 -2.27
C SER A 82 -0.14 -10.71 -3.48
N ASP A 83 1.18 -10.76 -3.64
CA ASP A 83 1.83 -10.20 -4.82
C ASP A 83 1.20 -10.75 -6.11
N ALA A 84 0.92 -9.86 -7.05
CA ALA A 84 0.35 -10.26 -8.32
C ALA A 84 1.32 -11.16 -9.08
N SER A 85 0.80 -12.20 -9.71
CA SER A 85 1.61 -13.08 -10.55
C SER A 85 0.98 -13.25 -11.93
N LEU A 86 1.82 -13.34 -12.95
CA LEU A 86 1.40 -13.63 -14.32
C LEU A 86 2.44 -14.50 -15.01
N VAL A 87 2.02 -15.25 -16.03
CA VAL A 87 2.95 -16.01 -16.85
C VAL A 87 3.33 -15.19 -18.07
N GLY A 88 4.60 -14.79 -18.13
CA GLY A 88 5.11 -13.92 -19.16
C GLY A 88 6.65 -13.90 -19.22
N ILE A 89 7.21 -12.75 -19.60
CA ILE A 89 8.66 -12.57 -19.76
C ILE A 89 9.27 -11.52 -18.82
N GLY A 90 8.44 -10.78 -18.03
CA GLY A 90 8.91 -9.80 -17.03
C GLY A 90 9.38 -8.48 -17.63
N VAL A 91 8.55 -7.84 -18.42
CA VAL A 91 8.79 -6.51 -18.97
C VAL A 91 7.65 -5.55 -18.59
N VAL A 92 8.02 -4.30 -18.33
CA VAL A 92 7.10 -3.16 -18.25
C VAL A 92 7.35 -2.30 -19.49
N PHE A 93 6.30 -1.89 -20.19
CA PHE A 93 6.44 -1.19 -21.46
C PHE A 93 5.37 -0.12 -21.68
N THR A 94 5.71 0.85 -22.50
CA THR A 94 4.81 1.87 -23.04
C THR A 94 4.60 1.63 -24.53
N VAL A 95 3.35 1.72 -24.99
CA VAL A 95 3.02 1.68 -26.43
C VAL A 95 3.36 3.04 -27.04
N THR A 96 4.17 3.03 -28.10
CA THR A 96 4.56 4.23 -28.87
C THR A 96 4.19 4.08 -30.34
N GLU A 97 4.30 5.15 -31.11
CA GLU A 97 4.11 5.10 -32.57
C GLU A 97 5.16 4.22 -33.29
N GLU A 98 6.33 4.01 -32.68
CA GLU A 98 7.43 3.22 -33.24
C GLU A 98 7.47 1.76 -32.79
N GLY A 99 6.69 1.38 -31.77
CA GLY A 99 6.67 0.04 -31.20
C GLY A 99 6.39 0.05 -29.70
N LEU A 100 6.79 -1.01 -28.97
CA LEU A 100 6.72 -1.04 -27.52
C LEU A 100 8.08 -0.67 -26.95
N LEU A 101 8.17 0.47 -26.33
CA LEU A 101 9.34 0.88 -25.57
C LEU A 101 9.36 0.16 -24.23
N LEU A 102 10.40 -0.60 -23.94
CA LEU A 102 10.61 -1.19 -22.61
C LEU A 102 11.04 -0.09 -21.65
N ASP A 103 10.17 0.19 -20.68
CA ASP A 103 10.46 1.14 -19.60
C ASP A 103 11.41 0.49 -18.59
N ARG A 104 11.12 -0.77 -18.25
CA ARG A 104 11.88 -1.56 -17.29
C ARG A 104 11.79 -3.06 -17.57
N VAL A 105 12.84 -3.79 -17.21
CA VAL A 105 12.88 -5.25 -17.16
C VAL A 105 12.92 -5.68 -15.69
N LEU A 106 12.06 -6.61 -15.31
CA LEU A 106 11.95 -7.08 -13.93
C LEU A 106 13.12 -8.02 -13.58
N ASP A 107 13.54 -8.00 -12.33
CA ASP A 107 14.55 -8.89 -11.79
C ASP A 107 14.12 -10.36 -11.89
N ALA A 108 15.09 -11.26 -11.98
CA ALA A 108 14.88 -12.71 -12.09
C ALA A 108 13.92 -13.13 -13.23
N SER A 109 13.75 -12.29 -14.26
CA SER A 109 12.83 -12.53 -15.37
C SER A 109 13.50 -13.13 -16.60
N PRO A 110 12.73 -13.86 -17.47
CA PRO A 110 13.23 -14.33 -18.75
C PRO A 110 13.78 -13.21 -19.65
N ALA A 111 13.22 -12.00 -19.57
CA ALA A 111 13.70 -10.86 -20.34
C ALA A 111 15.09 -10.40 -19.88
N LEU A 112 15.32 -10.37 -18.55
CA LEU A 112 16.63 -10.05 -17.99
C LEU A 112 17.66 -11.14 -18.36
N GLU A 113 17.31 -12.41 -18.25
CA GLU A 113 18.14 -13.55 -18.63
C GLU A 113 18.53 -13.51 -20.12
N ALA A 114 17.62 -13.02 -20.99
CA ALA A 114 17.87 -12.83 -22.41
C ALA A 114 18.64 -11.55 -22.74
N GLY A 115 19.00 -10.74 -21.73
CA GLY A 115 19.76 -9.50 -21.89
C GLY A 115 18.95 -8.32 -22.44
N LEU A 116 17.62 -8.35 -22.34
CA LEU A 116 16.76 -7.18 -22.60
C LEU A 116 16.94 -6.16 -21.47
N ARG A 117 16.74 -4.87 -21.79
CA ARG A 117 16.89 -3.77 -20.84
C ARG A 117 15.89 -2.63 -21.14
N GLY A 118 15.70 -1.74 -20.19
CA GLY A 118 14.98 -0.49 -20.43
C GLY A 118 15.58 0.28 -21.61
N GLY A 119 14.74 0.89 -22.42
CA GLY A 119 15.12 1.56 -23.68
C GLY A 119 15.13 0.68 -24.92
N ASP A 120 14.98 -0.65 -24.82
CA ASP A 120 14.77 -1.51 -25.98
C ASP A 120 13.39 -1.25 -26.60
N LEU A 121 13.33 -1.18 -27.93
CA LEU A 121 12.08 -0.98 -28.65
C LEU A 121 11.65 -2.30 -29.32
N ILE A 122 10.60 -2.93 -28.82
CA ILE A 122 10.04 -4.16 -29.40
C ILE A 122 9.24 -3.81 -30.65
N LEU A 123 9.54 -4.50 -31.74
CA LEU A 123 8.93 -4.30 -33.08
C LEU A 123 7.97 -5.43 -33.44
N GLN A 124 8.25 -6.67 -33.00
CA GLN A 124 7.43 -7.84 -33.28
C GLN A 124 7.41 -8.82 -32.10
N VAL A 125 6.26 -9.48 -31.93
CA VAL A 125 6.04 -10.60 -31.01
C VAL A 125 5.52 -11.79 -31.81
N ASP A 126 6.23 -12.92 -31.84
CA ASP A 126 5.91 -14.14 -32.59
C ASP A 126 5.60 -13.88 -34.09
N GLY A 127 6.31 -12.91 -34.69
CA GLY A 127 6.15 -12.50 -36.08
C GLY A 127 5.00 -11.50 -36.32
N HIS A 128 4.22 -11.16 -35.31
CA HIS A 128 3.20 -10.11 -35.39
C HIS A 128 3.81 -8.75 -35.12
N SER A 129 3.57 -7.78 -36.02
CA SER A 129 3.99 -6.39 -35.80
C SER A 129 3.20 -5.79 -34.63
N VAL A 130 3.90 -5.11 -33.72
CA VAL A 130 3.29 -4.39 -32.60
C VAL A 130 2.83 -2.98 -32.99
N LEU A 131 3.17 -2.49 -34.17
CA LEU A 131 2.81 -1.15 -34.62
C LEU A 131 1.30 -1.00 -34.75
N GLY A 132 0.76 0.04 -34.15
CA GLY A 132 -0.67 0.34 -34.18
C GLY A 132 -1.55 -0.61 -33.37
N GLN A 133 -0.95 -1.47 -32.55
CA GLN A 133 -1.69 -2.37 -31.65
C GLN A 133 -1.92 -1.70 -30.30
N ASP A 134 -3.00 -2.06 -29.63
CA ASP A 134 -3.25 -1.65 -28.24
C ASP A 134 -2.47 -2.53 -27.25
N SER A 135 -2.28 -2.00 -26.03
CA SER A 135 -1.51 -2.66 -24.98
C SER A 135 -2.05 -4.05 -24.61
N ASN A 136 -3.38 -4.25 -24.57
CA ASN A 136 -3.98 -5.52 -24.20
C ASN A 136 -3.72 -6.61 -25.25
N THR A 137 -3.83 -6.26 -26.52
CA THR A 137 -3.52 -7.15 -27.65
C THR A 137 -2.07 -7.65 -27.56
N VAL A 138 -1.12 -6.74 -27.37
CA VAL A 138 0.30 -7.14 -27.32
C VAL A 138 0.62 -7.89 -26.04
N THR A 139 0.06 -7.47 -24.90
CA THR A 139 0.18 -8.23 -23.65
C THR A 139 -0.30 -9.67 -23.83
N GLY A 140 -1.44 -9.89 -24.52
CA GLY A 140 -1.94 -11.22 -24.82
C GLY A 140 -1.00 -12.09 -25.68
N TRP A 141 -0.16 -11.47 -26.54
CA TRP A 141 0.87 -12.20 -27.29
C TRP A 141 2.11 -12.52 -26.46
N ILE A 142 2.49 -11.60 -25.55
CA ILE A 142 3.65 -11.79 -24.67
C ILE A 142 3.34 -12.82 -23.57
N GLN A 143 2.17 -12.78 -22.99
CA GLN A 143 1.68 -13.74 -22.00
C GLN A 143 1.35 -15.10 -22.65
N GLY A 144 1.17 -16.13 -21.85
CA GLY A 144 0.78 -17.44 -22.33
C GLY A 144 1.04 -18.53 -21.29
N LYS A 145 0.98 -19.79 -21.71
CA LYS A 145 1.20 -20.92 -20.81
C LYS A 145 2.69 -20.98 -20.38
N GLU A 146 2.93 -21.23 -19.11
CA GLU A 146 4.27 -21.41 -18.56
C GLU A 146 5.06 -22.51 -19.33
N GLY A 147 6.34 -22.26 -19.53
CA GLY A 147 7.26 -23.14 -20.28
C GLY A 147 7.15 -23.01 -21.82
N THR A 148 6.18 -22.24 -22.35
CA THR A 148 6.13 -21.96 -23.79
C THR A 148 7.11 -20.85 -24.17
N GLN A 149 7.52 -20.81 -25.44
CA GLN A 149 8.43 -19.79 -25.94
C GLN A 149 7.67 -18.63 -26.58
N VAL A 150 8.26 -17.45 -26.54
CA VAL A 150 7.88 -16.28 -27.32
C VAL A 150 9.12 -15.71 -28.00
N LYS A 151 8.98 -15.32 -29.28
CA LYS A 151 10.06 -14.71 -30.06
C LYS A 151 9.81 -13.21 -30.18
N LEU A 152 10.78 -12.40 -29.78
CA LEU A 152 10.74 -10.95 -29.94
C LEU A 152 11.74 -10.50 -31.01
N VAL A 153 11.34 -9.53 -31.82
CA VAL A 153 12.26 -8.69 -32.59
C VAL A 153 12.30 -7.33 -31.94
N TYR A 154 13.47 -6.83 -31.59
CA TYR A 154 13.63 -5.56 -30.92
C TYR A 154 14.76 -4.72 -31.56
N ARG A 155 14.70 -3.41 -31.36
CA ARG A 155 15.73 -2.45 -31.80
C ARG A 155 16.43 -1.88 -30.56
N ARG A 156 17.78 -1.88 -30.63
CA ARG A 156 18.64 -1.27 -29.62
C ARG A 156 19.74 -0.51 -30.33
N ASP A 157 19.98 0.75 -29.98
CA ASP A 157 21.03 1.58 -30.55
C ASP A 157 20.98 1.59 -32.10
N GLY A 158 19.76 1.59 -32.68
CA GLY A 158 19.52 1.59 -34.14
C GLY A 158 19.66 0.22 -34.80
N GLN A 159 20.09 -0.83 -34.12
CA GLN A 159 20.24 -2.18 -34.65
C GLN A 159 19.13 -3.11 -34.22
N GLU A 160 18.62 -3.93 -35.14
CA GLU A 160 17.62 -4.95 -34.84
C GLU A 160 18.29 -6.25 -34.42
N ALA A 161 17.66 -6.85 -33.36
CA ALA A 161 18.08 -8.13 -32.83
C ALA A 161 16.84 -8.98 -32.51
N THR A 162 17.08 -10.27 -32.30
CA THR A 162 16.01 -11.23 -31.93
C THR A 162 16.35 -11.90 -30.63
N ALA A 163 15.33 -12.03 -29.75
CA ALA A 163 15.39 -12.82 -28.55
C ALA A 163 14.28 -13.88 -28.56
N VAL A 164 14.59 -15.09 -28.08
CA VAL A 164 13.63 -16.16 -27.84
C VAL A 164 13.62 -16.44 -26.34
N LEU A 165 12.48 -16.22 -25.72
CA LEU A 165 12.32 -16.27 -24.27
C LEU A 165 11.33 -17.38 -23.90
N THR A 166 11.60 -18.07 -22.78
CA THR A 166 10.64 -19.03 -22.22
C THR A 166 9.80 -18.33 -21.19
N ARG A 167 8.48 -18.36 -21.37
CA ARG A 167 7.54 -17.76 -20.40
C ARG A 167 7.66 -18.47 -19.05
N LYS A 168 7.79 -17.70 -17.99
CA LYS A 168 7.82 -18.16 -16.59
C LYS A 168 6.76 -17.42 -15.80
N MET A 169 6.41 -17.97 -14.65
CA MET A 169 5.66 -17.20 -13.65
C MET A 169 6.51 -16.01 -13.19
N ILE A 170 5.98 -14.82 -13.30
CA ILE A 170 6.57 -13.56 -12.87
C ILE A 170 5.77 -13.04 -11.70
N VAL A 171 6.43 -12.84 -10.58
CA VAL A 171 5.84 -12.17 -9.42
C VAL A 171 6.06 -10.67 -9.59
N ILE A 172 4.98 -9.90 -9.45
CA ILE A 172 5.00 -8.44 -9.47
C ILE A 172 4.78 -7.97 -8.04
N PRO A 173 5.84 -7.59 -7.33
CA PRO A 173 5.70 -7.22 -5.93
C PRO A 173 4.83 -5.96 -5.80
N ALA A 174 3.88 -6.00 -4.87
CA ALA A 174 3.06 -4.85 -4.49
C ALA A 174 3.90 -3.75 -3.81
N THR A 175 5.07 -4.11 -3.31
CA THR A 175 6.02 -3.19 -2.68
C THR A 175 7.38 -3.29 -3.37
N THR A 176 7.93 -2.14 -3.76
CA THR A 176 9.27 -2.02 -4.35
C THR A 176 10.08 -0.98 -3.60
N THR A 177 11.40 -1.18 -3.52
CA THR A 177 12.31 -0.22 -2.86
C THR A 177 13.47 0.12 -3.78
N GLU A 178 13.84 1.39 -3.81
CA GLU A 178 15.01 1.89 -4.53
C GLU A 178 15.72 2.98 -3.72
N LEU A 179 16.97 3.26 -4.06
CA LEU A 179 17.76 4.34 -3.46
C LEU A 179 17.91 5.46 -4.50
N LEU A 180 17.23 6.59 -4.27
CA LEU A 180 17.33 7.78 -5.12
C LEU A 180 18.53 8.62 -4.68
N ASP A 181 19.30 9.11 -5.66
CA ASP A 181 20.49 9.97 -5.48
C ASP A 181 21.50 9.44 -4.45
N GLY A 182 21.49 8.13 -4.19
CA GLY A 182 22.40 7.48 -3.26
C GLY A 182 22.13 7.75 -1.78
N HIS A 183 21.05 8.46 -1.43
CA HIS A 183 20.77 8.80 -0.03
C HIS A 183 19.27 8.92 0.34
N ILE A 184 18.34 8.78 -0.58
CA ILE A 184 16.90 8.78 -0.31
C ILE A 184 16.36 7.37 -0.52
N GLY A 185 15.91 6.71 0.54
CA GLY A 185 15.19 5.45 0.42
C GLY A 185 13.76 5.70 -0.08
N TYR A 186 13.39 5.16 -1.23
CA TYR A 186 12.03 5.27 -1.78
C TYR A 186 11.36 3.91 -1.80
N ILE A 187 10.21 3.82 -1.15
CA ILE A 187 9.38 2.62 -1.10
C ILE A 187 8.03 2.97 -1.72
N ARG A 188 7.67 2.29 -2.82
CA ARG A 188 6.34 2.32 -3.37
C ARG A 188 5.57 1.09 -2.90
N CYS A 189 4.42 1.30 -2.26
CA CYS A 189 3.51 0.23 -1.86
C CYS A 189 2.14 0.49 -2.48
N THR A 190 1.67 -0.44 -3.32
CA THR A 190 0.39 -0.33 -4.05
C THR A 190 -0.78 -0.99 -3.34
N THR A 191 -0.49 -1.97 -2.46
CA THR A 191 -1.44 -2.59 -1.54
C THR A 191 -0.69 -3.20 -0.37
N PHE A 192 -1.33 -3.28 0.79
CA PHE A 192 -0.79 -3.98 1.95
C PHE A 192 -1.21 -5.45 1.87
N GLY A 193 -0.33 -6.29 1.35
CA GLY A 193 -0.51 -7.73 1.18
C GLY A 193 0.29 -8.55 2.20
N ASN A 194 0.25 -9.87 2.02
CA ASN A 194 0.90 -10.82 2.92
C ASN A 194 2.43 -10.67 2.94
N GLU A 195 3.04 -10.28 1.80
CA GLU A 195 4.48 -10.16 1.61
C GLU A 195 5.03 -8.77 1.99
N THR A 196 4.13 -7.79 2.21
CA THR A 196 4.49 -6.36 2.39
C THR A 196 5.52 -6.13 3.49
N VAL A 197 5.34 -6.72 4.67
CA VAL A 197 6.27 -6.53 5.81
C VAL A 197 7.67 -7.05 5.46
N GLY A 198 7.74 -8.18 4.75
CA GLY A 198 9.01 -8.74 4.24
C GLY A 198 9.71 -7.78 3.30
N HIS A 199 9.00 -7.27 2.30
CA HIS A 199 9.53 -6.31 1.31
C HIS A 199 9.99 -5.00 1.94
N PHE A 200 9.20 -4.42 2.89
CA PHE A 200 9.64 -3.24 3.65
C PHE A 200 10.92 -3.52 4.43
N ARG A 201 10.97 -4.62 5.17
CA ARG A 201 12.13 -5.00 5.98
C ARG A 201 13.38 -5.20 5.13
N GLU A 202 13.27 -5.90 4.01
CA GLU A 202 14.36 -6.13 3.06
C GLU A 202 14.84 -4.80 2.46
N GLY A 203 13.92 -3.97 1.97
CA GLY A 203 14.23 -2.69 1.37
C GLY A 203 14.90 -1.73 2.35
N ILE A 204 14.36 -1.58 3.56
CA ILE A 204 14.97 -0.72 4.60
C ILE A 204 16.37 -1.25 4.96
N THR A 205 16.51 -2.56 5.17
CA THR A 205 17.79 -3.18 5.54
C THR A 205 18.86 -2.99 4.47
N ALA A 206 18.47 -3.05 3.19
CA ALA A 206 19.39 -2.87 2.07
C ALA A 206 20.01 -1.46 2.03
N TYR A 207 19.26 -0.44 2.43
CA TYR A 207 19.67 0.96 2.25
C TYR A 207 19.82 1.77 3.54
N LYS A 208 19.52 1.21 4.72
CA LYS A 208 19.54 1.95 6.02
C LYS A 208 20.84 2.66 6.35
N ASP A 209 21.97 2.16 5.86
CA ASP A 209 23.29 2.76 6.10
C ASP A 209 23.62 3.89 5.11
N GLN A 210 22.83 4.03 4.04
CA GLN A 210 22.99 5.03 2.99
C GLN A 210 21.89 6.08 3.02
N ALA A 211 20.64 5.66 3.27
CA ALA A 211 19.49 6.54 3.30
C ALA A 211 19.58 7.51 4.50
N THR A 212 19.32 8.79 4.26
CA THR A 212 19.24 9.86 5.26
C THR A 212 17.81 10.43 5.38
N ALA A 213 16.90 9.96 4.55
CA ALA A 213 15.46 10.16 4.59
C ALA A 213 14.77 9.02 3.85
N TRP A 214 13.49 8.80 4.16
CA TRP A 214 12.66 7.81 3.48
C TRP A 214 11.42 8.46 2.89
N ILE A 215 11.04 8.02 1.71
CA ILE A 215 9.75 8.35 1.08
C ILE A 215 8.97 7.05 0.95
N VAL A 216 7.76 7.00 1.52
CA VAL A 216 6.83 5.88 1.35
C VAL A 216 5.65 6.37 0.53
N ASP A 217 5.54 5.89 -0.71
CA ASP A 217 4.48 6.30 -1.65
C ASP A 217 3.28 5.35 -1.54
N LEU A 218 2.20 5.86 -0.93
CA LEU A 218 0.91 5.20 -0.78
C LEU A 218 -0.17 5.82 -1.67
N ARG A 219 0.18 6.65 -2.63
CA ARG A 219 -0.80 7.23 -3.55
C ARG A 219 -1.48 6.11 -4.34
N SER A 220 -2.82 6.19 -4.41
CA SER A 220 -3.71 5.19 -5.00
C SER A 220 -3.69 3.81 -4.33
N ASN A 221 -3.13 3.70 -3.13
CA ASN A 221 -3.18 2.48 -2.33
C ASN A 221 -4.47 2.47 -1.49
N THR A 222 -5.42 1.59 -1.82
CA THR A 222 -6.73 1.49 -1.16
C THR A 222 -6.70 0.70 0.15
N GLY A 223 -5.50 0.30 0.63
CA GLY A 223 -5.32 -0.44 1.87
C GLY A 223 -4.94 -1.90 1.66
N GLY A 224 -5.57 -2.80 2.39
CA GLY A 224 -5.29 -4.23 2.39
C GLY A 224 -5.30 -4.80 3.81
N VAL A 225 -4.32 -5.64 4.12
CA VAL A 225 -4.17 -6.31 5.42
C VAL A 225 -3.71 -5.32 6.49
N THR A 226 -4.52 -5.15 7.53
CA THR A 226 -4.25 -4.18 8.61
C THR A 226 -2.97 -4.51 9.36
N GLU A 227 -2.74 -5.79 9.68
CA GLU A 227 -1.52 -6.26 10.33
C GLU A 227 -0.27 -5.92 9.51
N ALA A 228 -0.35 -6.06 8.18
CA ALA A 228 0.78 -5.73 7.31
C ALA A 228 1.11 -4.22 7.36
N ALA A 229 0.09 -3.35 7.38
CA ALA A 229 0.30 -1.91 7.48
C ALA A 229 0.86 -1.49 8.83
N THR A 230 0.34 -2.04 9.93
CA THR A 230 0.80 -1.72 11.28
C THR A 230 2.20 -2.23 11.55
N GLU A 231 2.53 -3.45 11.13
CA GLU A 231 3.88 -3.99 11.25
C GLU A 231 4.88 -3.24 10.34
N ALA A 232 4.49 -2.87 9.11
CA ALA A 232 5.34 -2.06 8.24
C ALA A 232 5.61 -0.66 8.82
N ALA A 233 4.60 0.00 9.42
CA ALA A 233 4.78 1.27 10.13
C ALA A 233 5.73 1.11 11.32
N GLY A 234 5.62 0.00 12.05
CA GLY A 234 6.48 -0.34 13.18
C GLY A 234 7.97 -0.43 12.82
N LEU A 235 8.30 -0.81 11.58
CA LEU A 235 9.69 -0.85 11.11
C LEU A 235 10.35 0.55 11.11
N PHE A 236 9.56 1.61 11.03
CA PHE A 236 10.03 3.00 11.12
C PHE A 236 9.84 3.61 12.51
N THR A 237 8.74 3.29 13.19
CA THR A 237 8.36 3.95 14.45
C THR A 237 8.92 3.26 15.69
N GLY A 238 9.32 1.98 15.57
CA GLY A 238 9.77 1.16 16.69
C GLY A 238 8.62 0.67 17.58
N VAL A 239 8.97 0.25 18.80
CA VAL A 239 8.05 -0.35 19.77
C VAL A 239 6.89 0.57 20.14
N GLY A 240 5.66 0.06 20.10
CA GLY A 240 4.47 0.77 20.57
C GLY A 240 3.19 0.43 19.81
N GLU A 241 2.10 1.11 20.16
CA GLU A 241 0.82 0.99 19.51
C GLU A 241 0.84 1.68 18.14
N MET A 242 0.34 0.97 17.12
CA MET A 242 0.24 1.47 15.74
C MET A 242 -1.19 1.89 15.39
N ALA A 243 -2.18 1.25 15.98
CA ALA A 243 -3.60 1.58 15.85
C ALA A 243 -4.39 0.97 17.00
N TYR A 244 -5.56 1.55 17.28
CA TYR A 244 -6.56 0.96 18.15
C TYR A 244 -7.76 0.50 17.34
N LEU A 245 -8.35 -0.62 17.74
CA LEU A 245 -9.62 -1.14 17.23
C LEU A 245 -10.68 -1.04 18.32
N ARG A 246 -11.91 -0.72 17.93
CA ARG A 246 -13.07 -0.78 18.80
C ARG A 246 -14.15 -1.58 18.12
N ASP A 247 -14.62 -2.64 18.78
CA ASP A 247 -15.73 -3.47 18.30
C ASP A 247 -17.12 -2.88 18.60
N GLY A 248 -18.17 -3.61 18.22
CA GLY A 248 -19.56 -3.22 18.43
C GLY A 248 -19.99 -3.19 19.91
N GLU A 249 -19.32 -3.93 20.79
CA GLU A 249 -19.55 -3.95 22.24
C GLU A 249 -18.83 -2.80 22.96
N GLY A 250 -17.94 -2.11 22.26
CA GLY A 250 -17.16 -1.00 22.78
C GLY A 250 -15.82 -1.39 23.38
N GLU A 251 -15.42 -2.66 23.25
CA GLU A 251 -14.14 -3.14 23.70
C GLU A 251 -13.01 -2.67 22.77
N TYR A 252 -11.84 -2.36 23.34
CA TYR A 252 -10.69 -1.88 22.62
C TYR A 252 -9.60 -2.94 22.50
N GLY A 253 -9.12 -3.15 21.27
CA GLY A 253 -7.86 -3.85 20.96
C GLY A 253 -6.82 -2.88 20.44
N ALA A 254 -5.55 -3.29 20.42
CA ALA A 254 -4.47 -2.51 19.83
C ALA A 254 -3.58 -3.39 18.95
N TYR A 255 -3.15 -2.84 17.82
CA TYR A 255 -2.02 -3.35 17.06
C TYR A 255 -0.74 -2.79 17.67
N TYR A 256 0.10 -3.66 18.20
CA TYR A 256 1.30 -3.29 18.94
C TYR A 256 2.54 -3.89 18.28
N HIS A 257 3.44 -3.04 17.78
CA HIS A 257 4.74 -3.45 17.26
C HIS A 257 5.75 -3.64 18.39
N LYS A 258 6.59 -4.69 18.30
CA LYS A 258 7.45 -5.13 19.41
C LYS A 258 8.94 -4.96 19.15
N GLU A 259 9.31 -4.63 17.92
CA GLU A 259 10.71 -4.50 17.53
C GLU A 259 11.13 -3.03 17.51
N GLU A 260 12.43 -2.78 17.66
CA GLU A 260 13.00 -1.46 17.45
C GLU A 260 12.92 -1.06 15.98
N SER A 261 12.89 0.23 15.70
CA SER A 261 12.91 0.75 14.33
C SER A 261 14.16 0.31 13.58
N LEU A 262 14.03 0.02 12.30
CA LEU A 262 15.15 -0.36 11.43
C LEU A 262 15.98 0.84 10.95
N THR A 263 15.45 2.04 11.09
CA THR A 263 16.08 3.29 10.67
C THR A 263 15.84 4.39 11.70
N LEU A 264 16.79 5.31 11.82
CA LEU A 264 16.67 6.50 12.66
C LEU A 264 16.34 7.76 11.84
N TYR A 265 16.13 7.60 10.54
CA TYR A 265 15.87 8.71 9.63
C TYR A 265 14.38 8.89 9.38
N PRO A 266 13.93 10.13 9.15
CA PRO A 266 12.52 10.45 9.04
C PRO A 266 11.90 9.92 7.75
N VAL A 267 10.57 9.76 7.80
CA VAL A 267 9.76 9.26 6.70
C VAL A 267 8.82 10.34 6.19
N ILE A 268 8.72 10.48 4.87
CA ILE A 268 7.69 11.25 4.18
C ILE A 268 6.70 10.26 3.57
N VAL A 269 5.46 10.27 4.04
CA VAL A 269 4.41 9.43 3.49
C VAL A 269 3.62 10.21 2.45
N LEU A 270 3.62 9.74 1.20
CA LEU A 270 2.83 10.35 0.12
C LEU A 270 1.45 9.74 0.07
N VAL A 271 0.44 10.58 0.09
CA VAL A 271 -0.97 10.17 0.07
C VAL A 271 -1.79 10.98 -0.94
N ASP A 272 -2.91 10.39 -1.39
CA ASP A 272 -3.90 11.05 -2.22
C ASP A 272 -5.34 10.70 -1.77
N SER A 273 -6.35 11.19 -2.49
CA SER A 273 -7.76 10.94 -2.17
C SER A 273 -8.20 9.48 -2.35
N TYR A 274 -7.39 8.64 -2.97
CA TYR A 274 -7.62 7.19 -3.11
C TYR A 274 -6.91 6.38 -2.04
N THR A 275 -5.97 6.97 -1.30
CA THR A 275 -5.31 6.34 -0.15
C THR A 275 -6.36 6.03 0.92
N ALA A 276 -6.57 4.75 1.29
CA ALA A 276 -7.68 4.35 2.15
C ALA A 276 -7.32 3.22 3.14
N SER A 277 -8.11 3.10 4.22
CA SER A 277 -8.11 1.92 5.11
C SER A 277 -6.74 1.67 5.76
N ALA A 278 -6.12 0.50 5.54
CA ALA A 278 -4.80 0.13 6.08
C ALA A 278 -3.71 1.16 5.73
N SER A 279 -3.80 1.82 4.56
CA SER A 279 -2.88 2.92 4.19
C SER A 279 -3.06 4.14 5.08
N GLU A 280 -4.29 4.42 5.52
CA GLU A 280 -4.58 5.51 6.45
C GLU A 280 -4.07 5.19 7.86
N ILE A 281 -4.12 3.90 8.25
CA ILE A 281 -3.51 3.41 9.49
C ILE A 281 -1.98 3.61 9.45
N PHE A 282 -1.32 3.19 8.37
CA PHE A 282 0.12 3.40 8.20
C PHE A 282 0.50 4.87 8.28
N ALA A 283 -0.16 5.73 7.49
CA ALA A 283 0.12 7.16 7.45
C ALA A 283 -0.09 7.84 8.82
N SER A 284 -1.20 7.49 9.50
CA SER A 284 -1.48 7.99 10.85
C SER A 284 -0.44 7.51 11.86
N ALA A 285 -0.01 6.25 11.78
CA ALA A 285 1.00 5.69 12.70
C ALA A 285 2.34 6.40 12.54
N ILE A 286 2.81 6.63 11.32
CA ILE A 286 4.06 7.37 11.05
C ILE A 286 3.99 8.78 11.67
N ARG A 287 2.92 9.52 11.42
CA ARG A 287 2.73 10.88 11.93
C ARG A 287 2.60 10.92 13.45
N ASP A 288 1.63 10.15 13.99
CA ASP A 288 1.27 10.24 15.40
C ASP A 288 2.35 9.66 16.33
N ARG A 289 3.22 8.79 15.79
CA ARG A 289 4.42 8.29 16.49
C ARG A 289 5.65 9.17 16.30
N GLY A 290 5.54 10.25 15.52
CA GLY A 290 6.63 11.19 15.30
C GLY A 290 7.78 10.62 14.46
N ALA A 291 7.54 9.61 13.63
CA ALA A 291 8.55 9.03 12.75
C ALA A 291 8.73 9.80 11.44
N GLY A 292 7.79 10.70 11.11
CA GLY A 292 7.83 11.47 9.87
C GLY A 292 6.59 12.32 9.68
N ILE A 293 6.35 12.73 8.44
CA ILE A 293 5.24 13.59 8.02
C ILE A 293 4.44 12.97 6.89
N VAL A 294 3.21 13.43 6.73
CA VAL A 294 2.31 13.06 5.63
C VAL A 294 2.21 14.23 4.64
N VAL A 295 2.39 13.96 3.36
CA VAL A 295 2.39 14.97 2.28
C VAL A 295 1.43 14.53 1.17
N GLY A 296 0.59 15.44 0.69
CA GLY A 296 -0.35 15.17 -0.40
C GLY A 296 -1.72 15.79 -0.19
N THR A 297 -2.77 15.09 -0.61
CA THR A 297 -4.15 15.50 -0.38
C THR A 297 -4.79 14.67 0.73
N ARG A 298 -5.91 15.18 1.29
CA ARG A 298 -6.69 14.42 2.28
C ARG A 298 -7.05 13.02 1.73
N THR A 299 -6.86 11.99 2.55
CA THR A 299 -7.14 10.61 2.18
C THR A 299 -8.64 10.29 2.12
N PHE A 300 -9.01 9.09 1.73
CA PHE A 300 -10.37 8.66 1.47
C PHE A 300 -11.29 8.76 2.69
N GLY A 301 -10.83 8.30 3.85
CA GLY A 301 -11.65 8.31 5.08
C GLY A 301 -12.40 7.01 5.34
N LYS A 302 -11.77 5.85 5.08
CA LYS A 302 -12.31 4.56 5.51
C LYS A 302 -11.77 4.21 6.91
N GLY A 303 -12.56 4.52 7.95
CA GLY A 303 -12.21 4.30 9.35
C GLY A 303 -12.76 3.02 9.98
N VAL A 304 -13.15 2.04 9.15
CA VAL A 304 -13.68 0.75 9.59
C VAL A 304 -12.83 -0.41 9.09
N ALA A 305 -12.76 -1.48 9.89
CA ALA A 305 -12.07 -2.71 9.57
C ALA A 305 -13.05 -3.88 9.48
N GLN A 306 -12.75 -4.82 8.59
CA GLN A 306 -13.56 -6.01 8.38
C GLN A 306 -12.84 -7.24 8.94
N SER A 307 -13.62 -8.14 9.57
CA SER A 307 -13.21 -9.51 9.84
C SER A 307 -13.71 -10.41 8.71
N VAL A 308 -12.85 -11.31 8.25
CA VAL A 308 -13.23 -12.37 7.33
C VAL A 308 -13.45 -13.64 8.15
N LEU A 309 -14.63 -14.21 8.03
CA LEU A 309 -15.03 -15.45 8.68
C LEU A 309 -15.15 -16.52 7.60
N ASP A 310 -14.46 -17.62 7.79
CA ASP A 310 -14.32 -18.73 6.86
C ASP A 310 -14.21 -20.07 7.59
N GLU A 311 -13.91 -21.15 6.88
CA GLU A 311 -13.79 -22.50 7.43
C GLU A 311 -12.67 -22.59 8.49
N ASP A 312 -11.57 -21.87 8.34
CA ASP A 312 -10.45 -21.88 9.29
C ASP A 312 -10.82 -21.20 10.62
N SER A 313 -11.59 -20.13 10.54
CA SER A 313 -12.01 -19.35 11.72
C SER A 313 -13.29 -19.88 12.37
N MET A 314 -14.24 -20.40 11.57
CA MET A 314 -15.55 -20.84 12.01
C MET A 314 -16.01 -22.14 11.29
N PRO A 315 -15.37 -23.30 11.55
CA PRO A 315 -15.63 -24.56 10.84
C PRO A 315 -17.05 -25.11 11.02
N ASP A 316 -17.79 -24.67 12.02
CA ASP A 316 -19.18 -25.05 12.25
C ASP A 316 -20.18 -24.33 11.31
N PHE A 317 -19.74 -23.24 10.68
CA PHE A 317 -20.56 -22.39 9.81
C PHE A 317 -20.19 -22.54 8.33
N PHE A 318 -18.90 -22.72 8.02
CA PHE A 318 -18.34 -22.75 6.68
C PHE A 318 -17.74 -24.13 6.40
N ALA A 319 -18.03 -24.71 5.25
CA ALA A 319 -17.57 -26.07 4.93
C ALA A 319 -17.20 -26.26 3.44
N ASP A 320 -17.56 -25.31 2.57
CA ASP A 320 -17.42 -25.43 1.11
C ASP A 320 -16.47 -24.39 0.52
N GLY A 321 -15.67 -23.71 1.37
CA GLY A 321 -14.71 -22.67 0.95
C GLY A 321 -15.38 -21.31 0.67
N ASP A 322 -16.61 -21.11 1.08
CA ASP A 322 -17.26 -19.80 1.13
C ASP A 322 -16.79 -18.99 2.36
N ALA A 323 -17.06 -17.69 2.37
CA ALA A 323 -16.69 -16.81 3.46
C ALA A 323 -17.63 -15.60 3.57
N ILE A 324 -17.67 -14.97 4.74
CA ILE A 324 -18.32 -13.69 4.92
C ILE A 324 -17.32 -12.68 5.50
N LYS A 325 -17.23 -11.51 4.88
CA LYS A 325 -16.46 -10.37 5.34
C LYS A 325 -17.42 -9.39 5.99
N ILE A 326 -17.26 -9.15 7.28
CA ILE A 326 -18.17 -8.31 8.09
C ILE A 326 -17.42 -7.10 8.63
N THR A 327 -17.97 -5.90 8.49
CA THR A 327 -17.46 -4.70 9.16
C THR A 327 -17.64 -4.86 10.67
N SER A 328 -16.54 -5.15 11.37
CA SER A 328 -16.53 -5.58 12.75
C SER A 328 -15.93 -4.57 13.73
N HIS A 329 -15.12 -3.66 13.24
CA HIS A 329 -14.41 -2.70 14.10
C HIS A 329 -14.36 -1.30 13.47
N ARG A 330 -14.25 -0.29 14.33
CA ARG A 330 -13.73 1.03 13.99
C ARG A 330 -12.28 1.11 14.40
N PHE A 331 -11.44 1.72 13.58
CA PHE A 331 -10.06 1.95 13.96
C PHE A 331 -9.77 3.42 14.29
N TYR A 332 -8.77 3.59 15.13
CA TYR A 332 -8.27 4.89 15.58
C TYR A 332 -6.76 4.91 15.47
N SER A 333 -6.21 6.09 15.17
CA SER A 333 -4.77 6.30 15.13
C SER A 333 -4.12 6.16 16.52
N PRO A 334 -2.80 6.09 16.63
CA PRO A 334 -2.12 6.10 17.94
C PRO A 334 -2.50 7.28 18.83
N ALA A 335 -2.81 8.44 18.26
CA ALA A 335 -3.30 9.60 18.99
C ALA A 335 -4.80 9.54 19.36
N GLY A 336 -5.51 8.45 19.02
CA GLY A 336 -6.93 8.25 19.31
C GLY A 336 -7.88 8.93 18.33
N ASN A 337 -7.40 9.42 17.18
CA ASN A 337 -8.23 10.07 16.17
C ASN A 337 -8.82 9.02 15.21
N THR A 338 -10.10 9.19 14.85
CA THR A 338 -10.69 8.39 13.77
C THR A 338 -10.36 9.00 12.40
N THR A 339 -10.21 8.13 11.40
CA THR A 339 -10.17 8.53 9.99
C THR A 339 -11.52 8.37 9.30
N ASP A 340 -12.52 7.78 10.00
CA ASP A 340 -13.81 7.48 9.41
C ASP A 340 -14.52 8.75 8.90
N GLN A 341 -14.83 8.77 7.60
CA GLN A 341 -15.41 9.88 6.84
C GLN A 341 -14.58 11.19 6.85
N VAL A 342 -13.47 11.23 7.59
CA VAL A 342 -12.59 12.40 7.72
C VAL A 342 -11.33 12.24 6.88
N GLY A 343 -10.77 11.05 6.82
CA GLY A 343 -9.45 10.79 6.22
C GLY A 343 -8.29 11.29 7.07
N VAL A 344 -7.09 10.96 6.65
CA VAL A 344 -5.85 11.54 7.18
C VAL A 344 -5.66 12.91 6.52
N ILE A 345 -5.55 13.95 7.34
CA ILE A 345 -5.21 15.28 6.87
C ILE A 345 -3.68 15.37 6.83
N PRO A 346 -3.05 15.59 5.67
CA PRO A 346 -1.60 15.73 5.56
C PRO A 346 -1.03 16.90 6.38
N ASP A 347 0.20 16.77 6.83
CA ASP A 347 0.96 17.85 7.47
C ASP A 347 1.30 18.95 6.45
N LEU A 348 1.52 18.55 5.18
CA LEU A 348 1.61 19.46 4.04
C LEU A 348 0.53 19.09 3.03
N LEU A 349 -0.52 19.91 3.00
CA LEU A 349 -1.63 19.78 2.04
C LEU A 349 -1.23 20.43 0.72
N VAL A 350 -0.99 19.63 -0.30
CA VAL A 350 -0.45 20.09 -1.59
C VAL A 350 -1.22 19.50 -2.76
N ASP A 351 -1.11 20.14 -3.92
CA ASP A 351 -1.67 19.61 -5.17
C ASP A 351 -1.02 18.27 -5.54
N PRO A 352 -1.80 17.28 -6.01
CA PRO A 352 -1.28 15.96 -6.39
C PRO A 352 -0.11 15.99 -7.36
N SER A 353 -0.08 16.97 -8.27
CA SER A 353 0.98 17.13 -9.26
C SER A 353 2.35 17.46 -8.66
N TYR A 354 2.39 18.04 -7.47
CA TYR A 354 3.64 18.45 -6.80
C TYR A 354 4.03 17.52 -5.64
N THR A 355 3.20 16.54 -5.28
CA THR A 355 3.40 15.73 -4.08
C THR A 355 4.76 15.00 -4.07
N ALA A 356 5.13 14.38 -5.21
CA ALA A 356 6.40 13.65 -5.32
C ALA A 356 7.61 14.59 -5.31
N ASP A 357 7.54 15.70 -6.06
CA ASP A 357 8.63 16.67 -6.15
C ASP A 357 8.89 17.37 -4.82
N ILE A 358 7.82 17.67 -4.07
CA ILE A 358 7.94 18.25 -2.71
C ILE A 358 8.63 17.26 -1.77
N ALA A 359 8.25 15.98 -1.79
CA ALA A 359 8.90 14.97 -0.97
C ALA A 359 10.38 14.80 -1.33
N TYR A 360 10.69 14.80 -2.63
CA TYR A 360 12.06 14.75 -3.10
C TYR A 360 12.86 15.97 -2.63
N LEU A 361 12.30 17.19 -2.73
CA LEU A 361 12.95 18.42 -2.23
C LEU A 361 13.21 18.36 -0.73
N LEU A 362 12.26 17.89 0.07
CA LEU A 362 12.39 17.76 1.52
C LEU A 362 13.47 16.74 1.94
N ALA A 363 13.58 15.64 1.18
CA ALA A 363 14.55 14.58 1.44
C ALA A 363 15.93 14.85 0.77
N GLY A 364 16.01 15.83 -0.13
CA GLY A 364 17.07 15.94 -1.13
C GLY A 364 18.41 16.49 -0.63
N ALA A 365 18.49 17.16 0.54
CA ALA A 365 19.75 17.62 1.07
C ALA A 365 20.23 16.72 2.22
N ASP A 366 21.46 16.21 2.13
CA ASP A 366 22.06 15.43 3.20
C ASP A 366 22.23 16.31 4.46
N PRO A 367 21.57 15.99 5.58
CA PRO A 367 21.68 16.76 6.83
C PRO A 367 23.10 16.77 7.43
N LYS A 368 23.95 15.84 7.00
CA LYS A 368 25.37 15.78 7.38
C LYS A 368 26.28 16.59 6.45
N GLY A 369 25.72 17.09 5.34
CA GLY A 369 26.46 17.83 4.32
C GLY A 369 26.82 19.25 4.74
N ASN A 370 27.59 19.90 3.88
CA ASN A 370 27.98 21.30 4.05
C ASN A 370 26.76 22.17 3.71
N ASN A 371 26.01 22.60 4.72
CA ASN A 371 24.74 23.35 4.61
C ASN A 371 24.95 24.76 4.00
N GLN A 372 25.54 24.80 2.80
CA GLN A 372 25.61 26.00 1.99
C GLN A 372 24.42 26.02 1.03
N ASN A 373 23.76 27.16 0.91
CA ASN A 373 22.61 27.32 0.01
C ASN A 373 21.44 26.35 0.33
N THR A 374 21.16 26.14 1.61
CA THR A 374 20.16 25.19 2.11
C THR A 374 19.07 25.93 2.89
N LEU A 375 17.83 25.55 2.66
CA LEU A 375 16.69 25.89 3.50
C LEU A 375 16.42 24.73 4.45
N ARG A 376 16.28 25.02 5.75
CA ARG A 376 15.79 24.07 6.74
C ARG A 376 14.36 24.42 7.13
N LEU A 377 13.47 23.46 7.04
CA LEU A 377 12.10 23.50 7.54
C LEU A 377 12.01 22.66 8.82
N ASP A 378 11.59 23.27 9.92
CA ASP A 378 11.30 22.59 11.19
C ASP A 378 9.80 22.23 11.23
N LEU A 379 9.46 21.00 10.79
CA LEU A 379 8.11 20.44 10.74
C LEU A 379 8.18 19.01 11.32
N ASP A 380 7.98 18.89 12.61
CA ASP A 380 8.14 17.70 13.48
C ASP A 380 9.53 17.06 13.40
N TRP A 381 10.15 17.11 12.23
CA TRP A 381 11.56 16.82 11.95
C TRP A 381 12.24 18.04 11.33
N GLN A 382 13.55 17.97 11.13
CA GLN A 382 14.32 18.97 10.38
C GLN A 382 14.49 18.47 8.94
N TRP A 383 13.86 19.16 8.01
CA TRP A 383 13.95 18.87 6.59
C TRP A 383 14.89 19.85 5.91
N TYR A 384 15.76 19.36 5.07
CA TYR A 384 16.82 20.15 4.44
C TYR A 384 16.61 20.18 2.93
N ILE A 385 16.48 21.36 2.36
CA ILE A 385 16.19 21.59 0.95
C ILE A 385 17.37 22.29 0.30
N ASP A 386 17.97 21.70 -0.72
CA ASP A 386 18.96 22.36 -1.55
C ASP A 386 18.30 23.42 -2.43
N LEU A 387 18.67 24.69 -2.23
CA LEU A 387 18.05 25.80 -2.96
C LEU A 387 18.48 25.86 -4.42
N SER A 388 19.60 25.24 -4.81
CA SER A 388 20.00 25.16 -6.20
C SER A 388 19.08 24.22 -6.97
N THR A 389 18.74 23.06 -6.36
CA THR A 389 17.76 22.12 -6.89
C THR A 389 16.37 22.75 -6.94
N ALA A 390 15.93 23.39 -5.85
CA ALA A 390 14.63 24.04 -5.76
C ALA A 390 14.42 25.19 -6.77
N ALA A 391 15.49 25.90 -7.15
CA ALA A 391 15.47 26.94 -8.17
C ALA A 391 15.46 26.43 -9.60
N GLY A 392 15.71 25.13 -9.80
CA GLY A 392 15.69 24.48 -11.11
C GLY A 392 14.32 24.53 -11.77
N THR A 393 14.28 24.49 -13.10
CA THR A 393 13.02 24.56 -13.87
C THR A 393 12.05 23.45 -13.51
N ASP A 394 12.55 22.29 -13.15
CA ASP A 394 11.74 21.10 -12.86
C ASP A 394 11.08 21.13 -11.49
N TYR A 395 11.67 21.86 -10.53
CA TYR A 395 11.19 21.87 -9.13
C TYR A 395 10.67 23.22 -8.65
N ARG A 396 10.80 24.29 -9.42
CA ARG A 396 10.44 25.65 -8.99
C ARG A 396 8.98 25.78 -8.54
N ASP A 397 8.07 25.23 -9.33
CA ASP A 397 6.64 25.31 -9.02
C ASP A 397 6.28 24.44 -7.81
N ALA A 398 6.89 23.27 -7.66
CA ALA A 398 6.76 22.42 -6.50
C ALA A 398 7.32 23.10 -5.23
N PHE A 399 8.46 23.79 -5.36
CA PHE A 399 9.03 24.55 -4.24
C PHE A 399 8.14 25.70 -3.81
N GLN A 400 7.56 26.43 -4.75
CA GLN A 400 6.57 27.48 -4.44
C GLN A 400 5.31 26.91 -3.77
N ALA A 401 4.83 25.76 -4.26
CA ALA A 401 3.70 25.04 -3.64
C ALA A 401 4.03 24.59 -2.21
N LEU A 402 5.24 24.07 -1.97
CA LEU A 402 5.73 23.73 -0.65
C LEU A 402 5.72 24.94 0.29
N LEU A 403 6.30 26.07 -0.12
CA LEU A 403 6.34 27.29 0.72
C LEU A 403 4.95 27.78 1.08
N ASN A 404 3.98 27.66 0.16
CA ASN A 404 2.58 28.02 0.41
C ASN A 404 1.85 27.04 1.34
N ALA A 405 2.30 25.77 1.40
CA ALA A 405 1.69 24.74 2.23
C ALA A 405 2.27 24.69 3.65
N VAL A 406 3.43 25.31 3.89
CA VAL A 406 4.04 25.35 5.22
C VAL A 406 3.13 26.11 6.18
N PRO A 407 2.71 25.53 7.31
CA PRO A 407 1.91 26.25 8.30
C PRO A 407 2.63 27.49 8.88
N ASP A 408 1.90 28.58 9.09
CA ASP A 408 2.43 29.87 9.57
C ASP A 408 3.20 29.78 10.89
N ASN A 409 2.93 28.77 11.71
CA ASN A 409 3.56 28.56 13.00
C ASN A 409 4.84 27.68 12.94
N LYS A 410 5.26 27.27 11.74
CA LYS A 410 6.49 26.47 11.56
C LYS A 410 7.65 27.35 11.15
N ASP A 411 8.85 26.95 11.56
CA ASP A 411 10.06 27.74 11.37
C ASP A 411 10.82 27.33 10.10
N LEU A 412 11.18 28.35 9.32
CA LEU A 412 12.07 28.28 8.17
C LEU A 412 13.39 28.94 8.51
N TRP A 413 14.50 28.29 8.12
CA TRP A 413 15.85 28.77 8.38
C TRP A 413 16.70 28.71 7.10
N LEU A 414 17.36 29.80 6.77
CA LEU A 414 18.33 29.87 5.68
C LEU A 414 19.73 29.66 6.22
N SER A 415 20.53 28.85 5.52
CA SER A 415 21.97 28.73 5.81
C SER A 415 22.69 30.05 5.55
N ASN A 416 23.58 30.43 6.44
CA ASN A 416 24.39 31.67 6.30
C ASN A 416 25.76 31.47 5.62
N GLY A 417 25.99 30.28 5.05
CA GLY A 417 27.23 29.93 4.35
C GLY A 417 28.44 29.69 5.23
N SER A 418 28.28 29.84 6.57
CA SER A 418 29.36 29.65 7.58
C SER A 418 29.01 28.63 8.67
N GLY A 419 28.04 27.74 8.36
CA GLY A 419 27.56 26.69 9.26
C GLY A 419 26.47 27.14 10.24
N GLY A 420 26.04 28.40 10.19
CA GLY A 420 24.93 28.93 10.98
C GLY A 420 23.61 29.04 10.19
N TRP A 421 22.52 29.34 10.91
CA TRP A 421 21.19 29.48 10.40
C TRP A 421 20.59 30.84 10.74
N THR A 422 19.84 31.43 9.79
CA THR A 422 19.08 32.67 10.00
C THR A 422 17.61 32.36 9.80
N ARG A 423 16.75 32.70 10.77
CA ARG A 423 15.31 32.52 10.66
C ARG A 423 14.76 33.33 9.47
N SER A 424 13.88 32.72 8.71
CA SER A 424 13.28 33.29 7.51
C SER A 424 11.75 33.10 7.51
N SER A 425 11.10 33.57 6.48
CA SER A 425 9.69 33.33 6.21
C SER A 425 9.53 32.78 4.79
N ALA A 426 8.39 32.12 4.52
CA ALA A 426 8.07 31.63 3.18
C ALA A 426 8.16 32.76 2.15
N SER A 427 7.61 33.93 2.45
CA SER A 427 7.63 35.11 1.58
C SER A 427 9.03 35.75 1.35
N ALA A 428 10.01 35.42 2.18
CA ALA A 428 11.39 35.89 2.02
C ALA A 428 12.28 34.88 1.28
N VAL A 429 11.79 33.65 1.12
CA VAL A 429 12.48 32.54 0.41
C VAL A 429 11.93 32.38 -1.01
N ALA A 430 10.63 32.66 -1.21
CA ALA A 430 9.95 32.68 -2.52
C ALA A 430 10.51 33.82 -3.41
#